data_02a92b70c07caa66106169c12ce0a51b
#
_entry.id   02a92b70c07caa66106169c12ce0a51b
#
_cell.length_a   1.000
_cell.length_b   1.000
_cell.length_c   1.000
_cell.angle_alpha   90.00
_cell.angle_beta   90.00
_cell.angle_gamma   90.00
#
_symmetry.space_group_name_H-M   'P 1'
#
loop_
_entity.id
_entity.type
_entity.pdbx_description
1 polymer ?
#
loop_
_entity_poly.entity_id
_entity_poly.type
_entity_poly.pdbx_seq_one_letter_code
_entity_poly.pdbx_strand_id
1 'polypeptide(L)'
;MNLPEKWQGKDVIMKNSKYTFKITTIGILTGLSVVLVFLVRFPIFPAAPFLEYDPADIPILLAAFAFGPIAGITSTIIASIIQGITVSSHSGIYGIIMHILSTGSYVLVAGLIYRAKRDRFGGCFGLLVGVVVSAIVMAIANLIITPLFMGVPVEAVKQMLIPVVIPFNLLKSGINGVIVFAIYKPISNYFIKSIDLRKS
;
A
#
# COMPACT_ATOMS: atom_id res chain seq x y z
N MET A 1 -2.11 40.35 -17.59
CA MET A 1 -2.32 39.94 -19.00
C MET A 1 -3.29 38.77 -18.98
N ASN A 2 -4.61 39.03 -19.25
CA ASN A 2 -5.63 37.99 -19.21
C ASN A 2 -5.54 37.16 -20.49
N LEU A 3 -5.43 35.82 -20.33
CA LEU A 3 -5.44 34.89 -21.47
C LEU A 3 -6.79 35.02 -22.22
N PRO A 4 -6.81 34.83 -23.56
CA PRO A 4 -8.06 34.84 -24.34
C PRO A 4 -9.01 33.74 -23.82
N GLU A 5 -10.31 34.02 -23.80
CA GLU A 5 -11.38 33.14 -23.29
C GLU A 5 -11.32 31.70 -23.86
N LYS A 6 -10.92 31.58 -25.14
CA LYS A 6 -10.71 30.29 -25.84
C LYS A 6 -9.60 29.42 -25.21
N TRP A 7 -8.61 30.00 -24.54
CA TRP A 7 -7.53 29.29 -23.88
C TRP A 7 -7.89 28.91 -22.44
N GLN A 8 -8.68 29.73 -21.75
CA GLN A 8 -9.17 29.44 -20.41
C GLN A 8 -10.02 28.15 -20.37
N GLY A 9 -10.89 27.95 -21.36
CA GLY A 9 -11.71 26.72 -21.47
C GLY A 9 -10.88 25.46 -21.71
N LYS A 10 -9.84 25.53 -22.57
CA LYS A 10 -8.96 24.38 -22.84
C LYS A 10 -8.15 23.97 -21.59
N ASP A 11 -7.65 24.92 -20.82
CA ASP A 11 -6.87 24.62 -19.61
C ASP A 11 -7.73 23.96 -18.53
N VAL A 12 -8.99 24.39 -18.39
CA VAL A 12 -9.95 23.77 -17.46
C VAL A 12 -10.27 22.32 -17.88
N ILE A 13 -10.55 22.10 -19.17
CA ILE A 13 -10.85 20.75 -19.69
C ILE A 13 -9.66 19.80 -19.52
N MET A 14 -8.45 20.25 -19.83
CA MET A 14 -7.23 19.45 -19.67
C MET A 14 -6.92 19.16 -18.21
N LYS A 15 -7.12 20.12 -17.30
CA LYS A 15 -6.95 19.94 -15.86
C LYS A 15 -7.93 18.90 -15.32
N ASN A 16 -9.19 18.99 -15.72
CA ASN A 16 -10.23 18.03 -15.32
C ASN A 16 -9.93 16.62 -15.85
N SER A 17 -9.48 16.48 -17.10
CA SER A 17 -9.10 15.17 -17.69
C SER A 17 -7.95 14.49 -16.93
N LYS A 18 -6.91 15.23 -16.52
CA LYS A 18 -5.80 14.69 -15.71
C LYS A 18 -6.24 14.26 -14.32
N TYR A 19 -7.10 15.05 -13.70
CA TYR A 19 -7.64 14.75 -12.38
C TYR A 19 -8.51 13.49 -12.40
N THR A 20 -9.41 13.39 -13.38
CA THR A 20 -10.24 12.20 -13.61
C THR A 20 -9.40 10.97 -13.85
N PHE A 21 -8.38 11.04 -14.72
CA PHE A 21 -7.45 9.93 -14.96
C PHE A 21 -6.76 9.44 -13.68
N LYS A 22 -6.27 10.38 -12.87
CA LYS A 22 -5.62 10.06 -11.59
C LYS A 22 -6.57 9.32 -10.65
N ILE A 23 -7.78 9.84 -10.45
CA ILE A 23 -8.77 9.23 -9.55
C ILE A 23 -9.19 7.85 -10.05
N THR A 24 -9.49 7.72 -11.35
CA THR A 24 -9.88 6.44 -11.96
C THR A 24 -8.77 5.39 -11.79
N THR A 25 -7.51 5.77 -12.04
CA THR A 25 -6.38 4.84 -11.90
C THR A 25 -6.18 4.42 -10.45
N ILE A 26 -6.27 5.35 -9.49
CA ILE A 26 -6.20 5.02 -8.05
C ILE A 26 -7.33 4.07 -7.68
N GLY A 27 -8.56 4.32 -8.16
CA GLY A 27 -9.72 3.45 -7.94
C GLY A 27 -9.51 2.03 -8.48
N ILE A 28 -8.98 1.90 -9.71
CA ILE A 28 -8.67 0.61 -10.33
C ILE A 28 -7.60 -0.14 -9.52
N LEU A 29 -6.52 0.53 -9.12
CA LEU A 29 -5.45 -0.08 -8.34
C LEU A 29 -5.95 -0.49 -6.94
N THR A 30 -6.82 0.30 -6.32
CA THR A 30 -7.45 -0.05 -5.04
C THR A 30 -8.35 -1.27 -5.19
N GLY A 31 -9.19 -1.31 -6.23
CA GLY A 31 -10.02 -2.47 -6.55
C GLY A 31 -9.19 -3.72 -6.82
N LEU A 32 -8.09 -3.60 -7.57
CA LEU A 32 -7.15 -4.70 -7.81
C LEU A 32 -6.52 -5.23 -6.51
N SER A 33 -6.17 -4.33 -5.58
CA SER A 33 -5.67 -4.71 -4.25
C SER A 33 -6.68 -5.62 -3.52
N VAL A 34 -7.95 -5.24 -3.51
CA VAL A 34 -9.02 -6.03 -2.89
C VAL A 34 -9.18 -7.38 -3.59
N VAL A 35 -9.22 -7.40 -4.92
CA VAL A 35 -9.36 -8.65 -5.70
C VAL A 35 -8.20 -9.61 -5.42
N LEU A 36 -6.97 -9.10 -5.33
CA LEU A 36 -5.80 -9.93 -5.06
C LEU A 36 -5.88 -10.63 -3.70
N VAL A 37 -6.44 -9.99 -2.68
CA VAL A 37 -6.66 -10.62 -1.37
C VAL A 37 -7.70 -11.74 -1.44
N PHE A 38 -8.73 -11.59 -2.26
CA PHE A 38 -9.71 -12.66 -2.48
C PHE A 38 -9.11 -13.88 -3.17
N LEU A 39 -8.15 -13.66 -4.08
CA LEU A 39 -7.54 -14.73 -4.88
C LEU A 39 -6.35 -15.39 -4.18
N VAL A 40 -5.56 -14.62 -3.44
CA VAL A 40 -4.29 -15.07 -2.87
C VAL A 40 -4.22 -14.65 -1.41
N ARG A 41 -4.52 -15.59 -0.51
CA ARG A 41 -4.45 -15.38 0.93
C ARG A 41 -4.17 -16.70 1.63
N PHE A 42 -3.09 -16.75 2.40
CA PHE A 42 -2.72 -17.94 3.15
C PHE A 42 -1.80 -17.63 4.35
N PRO A 43 -1.86 -18.41 5.43
CA PRO A 43 -0.93 -18.27 6.54
C PRO A 43 0.45 -18.81 6.14
N ILE A 44 1.51 -18.04 6.39
CA ILE A 44 2.90 -18.49 6.17
C ILE A 44 3.37 -19.33 7.35
N PHE A 45 2.98 -18.98 8.57
CA PHE A 45 3.41 -19.63 9.79
C PHE A 45 2.24 -20.42 10.40
N PRO A 46 2.30 -21.78 10.45
CA PRO A 46 1.24 -22.57 11.09
C PRO A 46 1.02 -22.23 12.57
N ALA A 47 2.08 -21.77 13.27
CA ALA A 47 2.01 -21.35 14.67
C ALA A 47 1.22 -20.04 14.90
N ALA A 48 0.95 -19.27 13.84
CA ALA A 48 0.22 -18.02 13.89
C ALA A 48 -0.71 -17.89 12.67
N PRO A 49 -1.80 -18.66 12.59
CA PRO A 49 -2.68 -18.70 11.43
C PRO A 49 -3.41 -17.38 11.17
N PHE A 50 -3.45 -16.47 12.14
CA PHE A 50 -3.99 -15.13 11.98
C PHE A 50 -3.06 -14.17 11.21
N LEU A 51 -1.80 -14.55 10.99
CA LEU A 51 -0.83 -13.81 10.17
C LEU A 51 -0.86 -14.37 8.75
N GLU A 52 -1.67 -13.77 7.91
CA GLU A 52 -1.85 -14.21 6.53
C GLU A 52 -1.10 -13.32 5.54
N TYR A 53 -0.40 -13.96 4.62
CA TYR A 53 0.17 -13.30 3.45
C TYR A 53 -0.95 -12.97 2.47
N ASP A 54 -0.88 -11.79 1.91
CA ASP A 54 -1.65 -11.34 0.75
C ASP A 54 -0.84 -10.34 -0.08
N PRO A 55 -1.09 -10.22 -1.39
CA PRO A 55 -0.40 -9.28 -2.28
C PRO A 55 -1.10 -7.92 -2.41
N ALA A 56 -1.96 -7.52 -1.47
CA ALA A 56 -2.71 -6.26 -1.51
C ALA A 56 -1.81 -5.02 -1.59
N ASP A 57 -0.63 -5.07 -0.97
CA ASP A 57 0.31 -3.94 -0.93
C ASP A 57 0.84 -3.58 -2.32
N ILE A 58 0.87 -4.54 -3.27
CA ILE A 58 1.47 -4.35 -4.59
C ILE A 58 0.77 -3.22 -5.37
N PRO A 59 -0.55 -3.26 -5.64
CA PRO A 59 -1.23 -2.18 -6.33
C PRO A 59 -1.23 -0.86 -5.54
N ILE A 60 -1.26 -0.93 -4.21
CA ILE A 60 -1.25 0.24 -3.33
C ILE A 60 0.10 0.96 -3.41
N LEU A 61 1.21 0.24 -3.38
CA LEU A 61 2.56 0.80 -3.57
C LEU A 61 2.73 1.39 -4.98
N LEU A 62 2.17 0.75 -6.02
CA LEU A 62 2.17 1.31 -7.37
C LEU A 62 1.39 2.64 -7.42
N ALA A 63 0.24 2.74 -6.73
CA ALA A 63 -0.51 3.99 -6.63
C ALA A 63 0.32 5.08 -5.91
N ALA A 64 1.06 4.72 -4.86
CA ALA A 64 1.95 5.65 -4.17
C ALA A 64 3.12 6.12 -5.04
N PHE A 65 3.72 5.24 -5.81
CA PHE A 65 4.82 5.57 -6.71
C PHE A 65 4.37 6.41 -7.92
N ALA A 66 3.21 6.12 -8.47
CA ALA A 66 2.67 6.86 -9.62
C ALA A 66 2.10 8.24 -9.22
N PHE A 67 1.37 8.33 -8.11
CA PHE A 67 0.57 9.51 -7.75
C PHE A 67 0.94 10.14 -6.41
N GLY A 68 1.93 9.58 -5.72
CA GLY A 68 2.46 10.05 -4.44
C GLY A 68 1.88 9.35 -3.22
N PRO A 69 2.52 9.53 -2.03
CA PRO A 69 2.20 8.78 -0.82
C PRO A 69 0.74 8.95 -0.36
N ILE A 70 0.13 10.11 -0.56
CA ILE A 70 -1.27 10.36 -0.19
C ILE A 70 -2.21 9.43 -0.98
N ALA A 71 -1.96 9.20 -2.27
CA ALA A 71 -2.75 8.27 -3.07
C ALA A 71 -2.67 6.84 -2.51
N GLY A 72 -1.46 6.40 -2.14
CA GLY A 72 -1.27 5.10 -1.51
C GLY A 72 -1.98 4.98 -0.15
N ILE A 73 -1.89 6.00 0.71
CA ILE A 73 -2.59 5.99 2.01
C ILE A 73 -4.11 5.93 1.82
N THR A 74 -4.65 6.73 0.91
CA THR A 74 -6.10 6.68 0.60
C THR A 74 -6.52 5.29 0.12
N SER A 75 -5.74 4.68 -0.79
CA SER A 75 -5.96 3.32 -1.27
C SER A 75 -5.88 2.30 -0.12
N THR A 76 -4.90 2.45 0.79
CA THR A 76 -4.75 1.60 1.98
C THR A 76 -6.00 1.64 2.85
N ILE A 77 -6.49 2.83 3.20
CA ILE A 77 -7.67 2.98 4.06
C ILE A 77 -8.90 2.32 3.42
N ILE A 78 -9.16 2.62 2.15
CA ILE A 78 -10.32 2.06 1.42
C ILE A 78 -10.20 0.54 1.32
N ALA A 79 -9.06 0.01 0.90
CA ALA A 79 -8.83 -1.43 0.79
C ALA A 79 -8.96 -2.13 2.15
N SER A 80 -8.40 -1.55 3.22
CA SER A 80 -8.48 -2.11 4.58
C SER A 80 -9.92 -2.23 5.07
N ILE A 81 -10.74 -1.21 4.85
CA ILE A 81 -12.15 -1.22 5.23
C ILE A 81 -12.89 -2.32 4.45
N ILE A 82 -12.72 -2.38 3.12
CA ILE A 82 -13.39 -3.38 2.29
C ILE A 82 -12.95 -4.80 2.70
N GLN A 83 -11.66 -5.03 2.90
CA GLN A 83 -11.13 -6.33 3.34
C GLN A 83 -11.68 -6.73 4.71
N GLY A 84 -11.72 -5.78 5.67
CA GLY A 84 -12.17 -6.05 7.02
C GLY A 84 -13.66 -6.40 7.14
N ILE A 85 -14.50 -5.89 6.22
CA ILE A 85 -15.93 -6.25 6.17
C ILE A 85 -16.23 -7.43 5.27
N THR A 86 -15.27 -7.91 4.48
CA THR A 86 -15.43 -9.03 3.53
C THR A 86 -14.55 -10.21 3.92
N VAL A 87 -13.37 -10.32 3.33
CA VAL A 87 -12.44 -11.48 3.42
C VAL A 87 -11.88 -11.68 4.81
N SER A 88 -11.66 -10.58 5.56
CA SER A 88 -11.05 -10.59 6.90
C SER A 88 -12.06 -10.28 8.00
N SER A 89 -13.35 -10.54 7.77
CA SER A 89 -14.43 -10.21 8.71
C SER A 89 -14.24 -10.84 10.09
N HIS A 90 -13.60 -12.01 10.20
CA HIS A 90 -13.26 -12.65 11.47
C HIS A 90 -12.26 -11.84 12.33
N SER A 91 -11.42 -11.02 11.71
CA SER A 91 -10.49 -10.11 12.40
C SER A 91 -11.13 -8.75 12.73
N GLY A 92 -12.27 -8.44 12.12
CA GLY A 92 -13.06 -7.25 12.35
C GLY A 92 -12.24 -5.95 12.33
N ILE A 93 -12.52 -5.06 13.28
CA ILE A 93 -11.85 -3.76 13.39
C ILE A 93 -10.35 -3.88 13.68
N TYR A 94 -9.93 -4.93 14.39
CA TYR A 94 -8.51 -5.16 14.68
C TYR A 94 -7.72 -5.43 13.40
N GLY A 95 -8.27 -6.23 12.49
CA GLY A 95 -7.68 -6.49 11.18
C GLY A 95 -7.59 -5.23 10.33
N ILE A 96 -8.62 -4.38 10.31
CA ILE A 96 -8.62 -3.09 9.60
C ILE A 96 -7.49 -2.19 10.11
N ILE A 97 -7.40 -2.00 11.43
CA ILE A 97 -6.38 -1.15 12.05
C ILE A 97 -4.98 -1.69 11.76
N MET A 98 -4.77 -3.01 11.92
CA MET A 98 -3.48 -3.66 11.69
C MET A 98 -3.04 -3.52 10.22
N HIS A 99 -3.96 -3.68 9.26
CA HIS A 99 -3.65 -3.49 7.84
C HIS A 99 -3.33 -2.01 7.51
N ILE A 100 -4.08 -1.06 8.09
CA ILE A 100 -3.78 0.38 7.93
C ILE A 100 -2.38 0.72 8.49
N LEU A 101 -2.01 0.19 9.65
CA LEU A 101 -0.70 0.42 10.25
C LEU A 101 0.43 -0.22 9.44
N SER A 102 0.27 -1.47 9.02
CA SER A 102 1.26 -2.21 8.24
C SER A 102 1.48 -1.56 6.87
N THR A 103 0.46 -1.63 6.02
CA THR A 103 0.52 -1.14 4.64
C THR A 103 0.68 0.38 4.60
N GLY A 104 0.00 1.10 5.50
CA GLY A 104 0.09 2.57 5.57
C GLY A 104 1.49 3.07 5.89
N SER A 105 2.18 2.49 6.90
CA SER A 105 3.56 2.86 7.22
C SER A 105 4.52 2.50 6.08
N TYR A 106 4.35 1.34 5.47
CA TYR A 106 5.14 0.91 4.32
C TYR A 106 5.01 1.88 3.15
N VAL A 107 3.79 2.15 2.73
CA VAL A 107 3.44 3.01 1.60
C VAL A 107 3.86 4.46 1.83
N LEU A 108 3.68 4.97 3.06
CA LEU A 108 4.07 6.33 3.42
C LEU A 108 5.59 6.51 3.25
N VAL A 109 6.38 5.63 3.86
CA VAL A 109 7.84 5.73 3.83
C VAL A 109 8.39 5.49 2.42
N ALA A 110 7.96 4.40 1.76
CA ALA A 110 8.41 4.10 0.40
C ALA A 110 8.02 5.20 -0.59
N GLY A 111 6.79 5.72 -0.48
CA GLY A 111 6.28 6.78 -1.33
C GLY A 111 6.96 8.13 -1.12
N LEU A 112 7.29 8.50 0.13
CA LEU A 112 8.03 9.73 0.44
C LEU A 112 9.45 9.69 -0.13
N ILE A 113 10.17 8.58 0.09
CA ILE A 113 11.54 8.39 -0.42
C ILE A 113 11.53 8.41 -1.96
N TYR A 114 10.62 7.66 -2.58
CA TYR A 114 10.50 7.65 -4.04
C TYR A 114 10.09 9.03 -4.61
N ARG A 115 9.27 9.78 -3.90
CA ARG A 115 8.92 11.16 -4.31
C ARG A 115 10.12 12.10 -4.29
N ALA A 116 11.04 11.94 -3.31
CA ALA A 116 12.26 12.73 -3.22
C ALA A 116 13.26 12.35 -4.32
N LYS A 117 13.37 11.06 -4.66
CA LYS A 117 14.29 10.57 -5.69
C LYS A 117 13.59 9.58 -6.62
N ARG A 118 13.10 10.07 -7.77
CA ARG A 118 12.29 9.34 -8.75
C ARG A 118 13.14 8.52 -9.73
N ASP A 119 14.08 7.75 -9.22
CA ASP A 119 14.91 6.83 -9.99
C ASP A 119 14.81 5.39 -9.45
N ARG A 120 15.53 4.46 -10.08
CA ARG A 120 15.54 3.06 -9.64
C ARG A 120 16.12 2.90 -8.24
N PHE A 121 17.13 3.69 -7.91
CA PHE A 121 17.75 3.64 -6.58
C PHE A 121 16.77 4.13 -5.51
N GLY A 122 16.10 5.27 -5.73
CA GLY A 122 15.08 5.79 -4.82
C GLY A 122 13.91 4.82 -4.64
N GLY A 123 13.49 4.12 -5.70
CA GLY A 123 12.47 3.07 -5.61
C GLY A 123 12.93 1.89 -4.76
N CYS A 124 14.11 1.34 -5.03
CA CYS A 124 14.68 0.23 -4.26
C CYS A 124 14.90 0.61 -2.79
N PHE A 125 15.56 1.74 -2.55
CA PHE A 125 15.85 2.23 -1.20
C PHE A 125 14.56 2.52 -0.41
N GLY A 126 13.57 3.13 -1.07
CA GLY A 126 12.27 3.40 -0.45
C GLY A 126 11.54 2.13 -0.03
N LEU A 127 11.56 1.09 -0.89
CA LEU A 127 10.97 -0.21 -0.55
C LEU A 127 11.71 -0.88 0.60
N LEU A 128 13.04 -0.90 0.59
CA LEU A 128 13.84 -1.51 1.66
C LEU A 128 13.61 -0.83 3.02
N VAL A 129 13.68 0.51 3.07
CA VAL A 129 13.41 1.25 4.30
C VAL A 129 11.96 1.07 4.74
N GLY A 130 11.03 1.06 3.80
CA GLY A 130 9.60 0.84 4.07
C GLY A 130 9.33 -0.53 4.68
N VAL A 131 9.98 -1.60 4.21
CA VAL A 131 9.91 -2.96 4.80
C VAL A 131 10.35 -2.94 6.27
N VAL A 132 11.49 -2.32 6.57
CA VAL A 132 12.01 -2.24 7.94
C VAL A 132 11.08 -1.44 8.85
N VAL A 133 10.62 -0.27 8.39
CA VAL A 133 9.71 0.58 9.18
C VAL A 133 8.37 -0.12 9.41
N SER A 134 7.80 -0.76 8.39
CA SER A 134 6.57 -1.53 8.55
C SER A 134 6.72 -2.66 9.57
N ALA A 135 7.84 -3.40 9.53
CA ALA A 135 8.11 -4.47 10.49
C ALA A 135 8.23 -3.93 11.93
N ILE A 136 8.87 -2.78 12.14
CA ILE A 136 8.97 -2.12 13.46
C ILE A 136 7.58 -1.67 13.94
N VAL A 137 6.82 -0.99 13.08
CA VAL A 137 5.46 -0.54 13.40
C VAL A 137 4.58 -1.74 13.78
N MET A 138 4.68 -2.84 13.02
CA MET A 138 3.91 -4.05 13.29
C MET A 138 4.39 -4.79 14.53
N ALA A 139 5.67 -4.76 14.87
CA ALA A 139 6.15 -5.29 16.14
C ALA A 139 5.49 -4.58 17.33
N ILE A 140 5.43 -3.25 17.29
CA ILE A 140 4.77 -2.44 18.33
C ILE A 140 3.26 -2.66 18.33
N ALA A 141 2.62 -2.61 17.16
CA ALA A 141 1.18 -2.79 17.03
C ALA A 141 0.71 -4.16 17.53
N ASN A 142 1.46 -5.22 17.26
CA ASN A 142 1.14 -6.56 17.76
C ASN A 142 1.21 -6.66 19.28
N LEU A 143 2.12 -5.95 19.95
CA LEU A 143 2.19 -5.95 21.42
C LEU A 143 0.95 -5.29 22.06
N ILE A 144 0.27 -4.40 21.35
CA ILE A 144 -0.89 -3.66 21.86
C ILE A 144 -2.20 -4.31 21.39
N ILE A 145 -2.31 -4.62 20.11
CA ILE A 145 -3.57 -5.00 19.47
C ILE A 145 -3.81 -6.51 19.55
N THR A 146 -2.78 -7.34 19.35
CA THR A 146 -2.95 -8.80 19.32
C THR A 146 -3.41 -9.38 20.67
N PRO A 147 -2.94 -8.92 21.84
CA PRO A 147 -3.49 -9.36 23.12
C PRO A 147 -5.00 -9.10 23.24
N LEU A 148 -5.46 -7.93 22.78
CA LEU A 148 -6.88 -7.57 22.79
C LEU A 148 -7.70 -8.41 21.81
N PHE A 149 -7.14 -8.70 20.64
CA PHE A 149 -7.78 -9.51 19.62
C PHE A 149 -7.89 -10.98 20.02
N MET A 150 -6.82 -11.56 20.57
CA MET A 150 -6.75 -12.97 20.93
C MET A 150 -7.22 -13.28 22.36
N GLY A 151 -7.38 -12.27 23.21
CA GLY A 151 -7.72 -12.46 24.63
C GLY A 151 -6.57 -13.14 25.42
N VAL A 152 -5.31 -12.92 25.03
CA VAL A 152 -4.12 -13.52 25.68
C VAL A 152 -3.27 -12.46 26.39
N PRO A 153 -2.45 -12.85 27.39
CA PRO A 153 -1.50 -11.93 28.01
C PRO A 153 -0.47 -11.39 27.01
N VAL A 154 0.00 -10.15 27.25
CA VAL A 154 1.06 -9.52 26.40
C VAL A 154 2.32 -10.37 26.37
N GLU A 155 2.64 -11.09 27.45
CA GLU A 155 3.79 -11.99 27.57
C GLU A 155 3.77 -13.10 26.51
N ALA A 156 2.61 -13.66 26.19
CA ALA A 156 2.45 -14.66 25.14
C ALA A 156 2.78 -14.06 23.76
N VAL A 157 2.35 -12.83 23.50
CA VAL A 157 2.64 -12.13 22.24
C VAL A 157 4.14 -11.75 22.16
N LYS A 158 4.77 -11.35 23.26
CA LYS A 158 6.21 -11.09 23.31
C LYS A 158 7.04 -12.30 22.90
N GLN A 159 6.65 -13.51 23.32
CA GLN A 159 7.34 -14.75 22.93
C GLN A 159 7.22 -15.04 21.43
N MET A 160 6.13 -14.60 20.77
CA MET A 160 5.93 -14.75 19.34
C MET A 160 6.57 -13.63 18.51
N LEU A 161 7.00 -12.53 19.12
CA LEU A 161 7.43 -11.33 18.41
C LEU A 161 8.64 -11.61 17.51
N ILE A 162 9.72 -12.15 18.09
CA ILE A 162 10.98 -12.42 17.37
C ILE A 162 10.84 -13.64 16.43
N PRO A 163 10.30 -14.80 16.86
CA PRO A 163 10.28 -15.97 15.99
C PRO A 163 9.21 -15.93 14.91
N VAL A 164 8.15 -15.12 15.06
CA VAL A 164 6.98 -15.18 14.17
C VAL A 164 6.60 -13.82 13.59
N VAL A 165 6.30 -12.82 14.45
CA VAL A 165 5.73 -11.55 14.01
C VAL A 165 6.69 -10.75 13.14
N ILE A 166 7.94 -10.59 13.58
CA ILE A 166 8.96 -9.83 12.83
C ILE A 166 9.30 -10.52 11.51
N PRO A 167 9.65 -11.84 11.49
CA PRO A 167 9.91 -12.53 10.24
C PRO A 167 8.73 -12.52 9.26
N PHE A 168 7.50 -12.67 9.76
CA PHE A 168 6.31 -12.58 8.92
C PHE A 168 6.19 -11.22 8.20
N ASN A 169 6.31 -10.12 8.96
CA ASN A 169 6.18 -8.78 8.37
C ASN A 169 7.31 -8.45 7.41
N LEU A 170 8.54 -8.87 7.71
CA LEU A 170 9.68 -8.74 6.78
C LEU A 170 9.45 -9.54 5.49
N LEU A 171 8.97 -10.79 5.60
CA LEU A 171 8.69 -11.62 4.43
C LEU A 171 7.53 -11.07 3.60
N LYS A 172 6.40 -10.74 4.22
CA LYS A 172 5.22 -10.19 3.52
C LYS A 172 5.59 -8.92 2.77
N SER A 173 6.11 -7.93 3.48
CA SER A 173 6.49 -6.65 2.88
C SER A 173 7.66 -6.80 1.89
N GLY A 174 8.62 -7.68 2.18
CA GLY A 174 9.75 -7.97 1.31
C GLY A 174 9.34 -8.58 -0.02
N ILE A 175 8.50 -9.62 -0.01
CA ILE A 175 7.98 -10.25 -1.22
C ILE A 175 7.20 -9.24 -2.06
N ASN A 176 6.27 -8.50 -1.43
CA ASN A 176 5.50 -7.46 -2.12
C ASN A 176 6.41 -6.36 -2.68
N GLY A 177 7.45 -5.96 -1.94
CA GLY A 177 8.45 -4.99 -2.37
C GLY A 177 9.26 -5.45 -3.60
N VAL A 178 9.71 -6.71 -3.61
CA VAL A 178 10.42 -7.29 -4.76
C VAL A 178 9.55 -7.28 -6.01
N ILE A 179 8.29 -7.69 -5.89
CA ILE A 179 7.34 -7.69 -7.01
C ILE A 179 7.12 -6.25 -7.50
N VAL A 180 6.87 -5.31 -6.59
CA VAL A 180 6.72 -3.89 -6.97
C VAL A 180 7.96 -3.38 -7.67
N PHE A 181 9.16 -3.66 -7.15
CA PHE A 181 10.41 -3.22 -7.77
C PHE A 181 10.57 -3.74 -9.20
N ALA A 182 10.16 -4.98 -9.46
CA ALA A 182 10.23 -5.56 -10.80
C ALA A 182 9.27 -4.88 -11.79
N ILE A 183 8.05 -4.53 -11.35
CA ILE A 183 6.98 -4.08 -12.26
C ILE A 183 6.74 -2.55 -12.26
N TYR A 184 7.24 -1.79 -11.25
CA TYR A 184 6.89 -0.37 -11.14
C TYR A 184 7.43 0.48 -12.30
N LYS A 185 8.59 0.15 -12.84
CA LYS A 185 9.23 0.95 -13.89
C LYS A 185 8.46 0.93 -15.22
N PRO A 186 8.11 -0.24 -15.79
CA PRO A 186 7.24 -0.28 -16.97
C PRO A 186 5.88 0.38 -16.72
N ILE A 187 5.27 0.17 -15.55
CA ILE A 187 3.99 0.75 -15.20
C ILE A 187 4.06 2.28 -15.06
N SER A 188 5.08 2.78 -14.36
CA SER A 188 5.31 4.23 -14.20
C SER A 188 5.53 4.91 -15.56
N ASN A 189 6.30 4.32 -16.45
CA ASN A 189 6.52 4.85 -17.80
C ASN A 189 5.22 4.88 -18.62
N TYR A 190 4.37 3.86 -18.49
CA TYR A 190 3.05 3.82 -19.14
C TYR A 190 2.16 4.96 -18.66
N PHE A 191 2.08 5.20 -17.35
CA PHE A 191 1.26 6.29 -16.78
C PHE A 191 1.79 7.67 -17.20
N ILE A 192 3.10 7.89 -17.18
CA ILE A 192 3.71 9.16 -17.60
C ILE A 192 3.39 9.42 -19.07
N LYS A 193 3.60 8.44 -19.94
CA LYS A 193 3.29 8.54 -21.37
C LYS A 193 1.81 8.79 -21.64
N SER A 194 0.91 8.17 -20.89
CA SER A 194 -0.54 8.36 -21.00
C SER A 194 -0.97 9.77 -20.59
N ILE A 195 -0.28 10.40 -19.63
CA ILE A 195 -0.52 11.79 -19.22
C ILE A 195 -0.01 12.76 -20.29
N ASP A 196 1.13 12.46 -20.92
CA ASP A 196 1.73 13.34 -21.94
C ASP A 196 0.98 13.29 -23.27
N LEU A 197 0.46 12.14 -23.68
CA LEU A 197 -0.38 12.00 -24.88
C LEU A 197 -1.71 12.78 -24.77
N ARG A 198 -2.14 13.14 -23.57
CA ARG A 198 -3.32 14.01 -23.35
C ARG A 198 -2.97 15.50 -23.35
N LYS A 199 -1.71 15.86 -23.65
CA LYS A 199 -1.27 17.24 -23.82
C LYS A 199 -1.24 17.69 -25.30
N SER A 200 -1.23 16.73 -26.22
CA SER A 200 -1.30 16.95 -27.67
C SER A 200 -2.74 16.92 -28.15
#